data_f37f5199e621addb3b68e3307c0cf6a9
#
_entry.id   f37f5199e621addb3b68e3307c0cf6a9
#
_cell.length_a   1.000
_cell.length_b   1.000
_cell.length_c   1.000
_cell.angle_alpha   90.00
_cell.angle_beta   90.00
_cell.angle_gamma   90.00
#
_symmetry.space_group_name_H-M   'P 1'
#
loop_
_entity.id
_entity.type
_entity.pdbx_description
1 polymer ?
#
loop_
_entity_poly.entity_id
_entity_poly.type
_entity_poly.pdbx_seq_one_letter_code
_entity_poly.pdbx_strand_id
1 'polypeptide(L)'
;MAVEIRFLAHAAVELKSGGTTVLVDPFITGNPKITVEASELEPTHILLTHGHQDHYGDTIEIAKRTGATVVAITEVAGEIGEEGVENVVDPNLGGTVTFDWGWVKLVPAWHTSTTPKGQVNTPAGLLIHIGDTLVYHVGDTCLFSDLQLISRRGDKVDVALVPIGGHYTMDRYDAVTAVEFIDPSVVIPIHYDTFPPIETDAEAFKADVESQTGAQVVILAPGETHSA
;
A
#
# COMPACT_ATOMS: atom_id res chain seq x y z
N MET A 1 -4.62 -5.46 -19.32
CA MET A 1 -6.02 -5.62 -18.79
C MET A 1 -6.22 -4.55 -17.75
N ALA A 2 -7.43 -3.95 -17.70
CA ALA A 2 -7.74 -2.94 -16.67
C ALA A 2 -7.51 -3.52 -15.26
N VAL A 3 -7.10 -2.66 -14.35
CA VAL A 3 -6.88 -2.99 -12.94
C VAL A 3 -7.95 -2.30 -12.11
N GLU A 4 -8.65 -3.07 -11.28
CA GLU A 4 -9.57 -2.54 -10.29
C GLU A 4 -8.83 -2.33 -8.98
N ILE A 5 -8.87 -1.13 -8.44
CA ILE A 5 -8.27 -0.73 -7.16
C ILE A 5 -9.39 -0.42 -6.19
N ARG A 6 -9.65 -1.32 -5.25
CA ARG A 6 -10.67 -1.15 -4.22
C ARG A 6 -10.01 -0.66 -2.94
N PHE A 7 -10.39 0.51 -2.47
CA PHE A 7 -9.98 1.03 -1.17
C PHE A 7 -10.81 0.36 -0.08
N LEU A 8 -10.18 -0.37 0.82
CA LEU A 8 -10.89 -1.05 1.91
C LEU A 8 -11.05 -0.14 3.13
N ALA A 9 -9.99 0.47 3.59
CA ALA A 9 -9.89 1.57 4.56
C ALA A 9 -8.43 1.70 5.01
N HIS A 10 -8.04 2.84 5.59
CA HIS A 10 -6.71 3.12 6.12
C HIS A 10 -5.64 3.01 5.03
N ALA A 11 -4.81 1.97 5.06
CA ALA A 11 -3.84 1.63 4.01
C ALA A 11 -4.22 0.34 3.26
N ALA A 12 -5.30 -0.33 3.67
CA ALA A 12 -5.73 -1.59 3.07
C ALA A 12 -6.37 -1.37 1.70
N VAL A 13 -5.82 -2.01 0.67
CA VAL A 13 -6.36 -1.99 -0.70
C VAL A 13 -6.36 -3.37 -1.32
N GLU A 14 -7.33 -3.62 -2.18
CA GLU A 14 -7.42 -4.82 -3.02
C GLU A 14 -7.25 -4.43 -4.48
N LEU A 15 -6.28 -5.07 -5.17
CA LEU A 15 -6.01 -4.87 -6.59
C LEU A 15 -6.46 -6.11 -7.35
N LYS A 16 -7.30 -5.95 -8.37
CA LYS A 16 -7.77 -7.06 -9.21
C LYS A 16 -7.42 -6.85 -10.68
N SER A 17 -6.87 -7.88 -11.31
CA SER A 17 -6.68 -7.92 -12.75
C SER A 17 -6.72 -9.38 -13.24
N GLY A 18 -7.60 -9.68 -14.20
CA GLY A 18 -7.80 -11.05 -14.63
C GLY A 18 -8.23 -11.98 -13.49
N GLY A 19 -7.49 -13.07 -13.28
CA GLY A 19 -7.72 -14.03 -12.19
C GLY A 19 -6.91 -13.76 -10.91
N THR A 20 -6.19 -12.65 -10.85
CA THR A 20 -5.30 -12.29 -9.74
C THR A 20 -5.97 -11.29 -8.82
N THR A 21 -5.92 -11.55 -7.53
CA THR A 21 -6.31 -10.62 -6.46
C THR A 21 -5.13 -10.41 -5.53
N VAL A 22 -4.64 -9.19 -5.47
CA VAL A 22 -3.56 -8.76 -4.57
C VAL A 22 -4.16 -7.91 -3.47
N LEU A 23 -3.94 -8.30 -2.23
CA LEU A 23 -4.36 -7.56 -1.04
C LEU A 23 -3.13 -6.91 -0.40
N VAL A 24 -3.18 -5.62 -0.14
CA VAL A 24 -2.08 -4.87 0.48
C VAL A 24 -2.50 -4.42 1.87
N ASP A 25 -1.62 -4.60 2.86
CA ASP A 25 -1.75 -4.13 4.23
C ASP A 25 -3.14 -4.41 4.86
N PRO A 26 -3.53 -5.68 5.06
CA PRO A 26 -4.89 -6.07 5.39
C PRO A 26 -5.28 -5.80 6.85
N PHE A 27 -5.32 -4.55 7.26
CA PHE A 27 -5.86 -4.12 8.55
C PHE A 27 -7.39 -4.11 8.49
N ILE A 28 -8.02 -5.25 8.76
CA ILE A 28 -9.47 -5.46 8.71
C ILE A 28 -10.06 -5.51 10.11
N THR A 29 -9.66 -6.49 10.91
CA THR A 29 -10.14 -6.65 12.29
C THR A 29 -9.66 -5.49 13.16
N GLY A 30 -10.62 -4.80 13.79
CA GLY A 30 -10.34 -3.64 14.64
C GLY A 30 -10.21 -2.30 13.91
N ASN A 31 -10.31 -2.28 12.58
CA ASN A 31 -10.34 -1.04 11.81
C ASN A 31 -11.75 -0.42 11.88
N PRO A 32 -11.92 0.80 12.45
CA PRO A 32 -13.24 1.39 12.66
C PRO A 32 -13.94 1.86 11.38
N LYS A 33 -13.24 1.89 10.26
CA LYS A 33 -13.77 2.37 8.96
C LYS A 33 -14.02 1.24 7.96
N ILE A 34 -13.65 0.00 8.31
CA ILE A 34 -13.79 -1.14 7.39
C ILE A 34 -15.25 -1.50 7.15
N THR A 35 -15.55 -1.97 5.93
CA THR A 35 -16.90 -2.34 5.50
C THR A 35 -17.01 -3.80 5.09
N VAL A 36 -15.94 -4.59 5.27
CA VAL A 36 -15.87 -6.01 4.91
C VAL A 36 -15.29 -6.81 6.07
N GLU A 37 -15.56 -8.11 6.12
CA GLU A 37 -14.93 -9.02 7.06
C GLU A 37 -13.70 -9.70 6.44
N ALA A 38 -12.68 -10.02 7.25
CA ALA A 38 -11.48 -10.72 6.78
C ALA A 38 -11.81 -12.06 6.12
N SER A 39 -12.88 -12.73 6.56
CA SER A 39 -13.37 -13.99 6.02
C SER A 39 -13.97 -13.89 4.60
N GLU A 40 -14.31 -12.69 4.13
CA GLU A 40 -14.86 -12.44 2.79
C GLU A 40 -13.77 -12.18 1.74
N LEU A 41 -12.52 -11.93 2.18
CA LEU A 41 -11.42 -11.61 1.28
C LEU A 41 -10.74 -12.89 0.79
N GLU A 42 -10.61 -13.05 -0.53
CA GLU A 42 -10.03 -14.23 -1.18
C GLU A 42 -8.82 -13.83 -2.06
N PRO A 43 -7.75 -13.26 -1.46
CA PRO A 43 -6.57 -12.89 -2.24
C PRO A 43 -5.79 -14.11 -2.72
N THR A 44 -5.13 -13.96 -3.88
CA THR A 44 -4.08 -14.88 -4.35
C THR A 44 -2.72 -14.50 -3.77
N HIS A 45 -2.52 -13.20 -3.50
CA HIS A 45 -1.31 -12.65 -2.93
C HIS A 45 -1.63 -11.60 -1.86
N ILE A 46 -0.79 -11.54 -0.82
CA ILE A 46 -0.83 -10.49 0.20
C ILE A 46 0.53 -9.80 0.20
N LEU A 47 0.53 -8.48 0.13
CA LEU A 47 1.75 -7.68 0.17
C LEU A 47 1.74 -6.82 1.43
N LEU A 48 2.87 -6.74 2.12
CA LEU A 48 3.02 -5.90 3.30
C LEU A 48 4.08 -4.83 3.07
N THR A 49 3.72 -3.58 3.39
CA THR A 49 4.66 -2.46 3.41
C THR A 49 5.60 -2.56 4.61
N HIS A 50 5.07 -2.91 5.77
CA HIS A 50 5.82 -3.05 7.02
C HIS A 50 5.02 -3.80 8.11
N GLY A 51 5.63 -3.98 9.28
CA GLY A 51 5.11 -4.84 10.33
C GLY A 51 4.18 -4.20 11.36
N HIS A 52 3.85 -2.90 11.31
CA HIS A 52 2.91 -2.33 12.27
C HIS A 52 1.53 -3.00 12.20
N GLN A 53 0.84 -3.05 13.35
CA GLN A 53 -0.42 -3.78 13.49
C GLN A 53 -1.51 -3.31 12.52
N ASP A 54 -1.56 -2.01 12.22
CA ASP A 54 -2.50 -1.37 11.29
C ASP A 54 -2.14 -1.56 9.80
N HIS A 55 -1.13 -2.39 9.50
CA HIS A 55 -0.74 -2.87 8.18
C HIS A 55 -0.64 -4.40 8.14
N TYR A 56 0.07 -5.00 9.12
CA TYR A 56 0.20 -6.45 9.26
C TYR A 56 -1.16 -7.13 9.41
N GLY A 57 -2.03 -6.54 10.22
CA GLY A 57 -3.45 -6.86 10.37
C GLY A 57 -3.78 -8.35 10.41
N ASP A 58 -4.68 -8.76 9.51
CA ASP A 58 -5.21 -10.12 9.42
C ASP A 58 -4.41 -11.02 8.44
N THR A 59 -3.18 -10.62 8.09
CA THR A 59 -2.34 -11.34 7.11
C THR A 59 -2.25 -12.83 7.37
N ILE A 60 -1.95 -13.25 8.60
CA ILE A 60 -1.77 -14.66 8.96
C ILE A 60 -3.06 -15.46 8.75
N GLU A 61 -4.18 -14.94 9.24
CA GLU A 61 -5.48 -15.61 9.15
C GLU A 61 -5.89 -15.77 7.70
N ILE A 62 -5.84 -14.68 6.93
CA ILE A 62 -6.24 -14.68 5.51
C ILE A 62 -5.32 -15.61 4.71
N ALA A 63 -3.98 -15.50 4.86
CA ALA A 63 -3.03 -16.33 4.13
C ALA A 63 -3.21 -17.83 4.39
N LYS A 64 -3.40 -18.23 5.64
CA LYS A 64 -3.64 -19.65 6.01
C LYS A 64 -4.94 -20.18 5.43
N ARG A 65 -5.99 -19.37 5.41
CA ARG A 65 -7.30 -19.77 4.90
C ARG A 65 -7.32 -19.88 3.37
N THR A 66 -6.69 -18.93 2.69
CA THR A 66 -6.75 -18.85 1.21
C THR A 66 -5.61 -19.55 0.50
N GLY A 67 -4.50 -19.82 1.21
CA GLY A 67 -3.25 -20.28 0.59
C GLY A 67 -2.51 -19.17 -0.17
N ALA A 68 -2.86 -17.91 0.06
CA ALA A 68 -2.23 -16.76 -0.60
C ALA A 68 -0.73 -16.72 -0.36
N THR A 69 0.04 -16.31 -1.38
CA THR A 69 1.47 -16.02 -1.24
C THR A 69 1.64 -14.66 -0.56
N VAL A 70 2.37 -14.63 0.56
CA VAL A 70 2.70 -13.39 1.26
C VAL A 70 4.06 -12.89 0.83
N VAL A 71 4.14 -11.60 0.44
CA VAL A 71 5.39 -10.91 0.12
C VAL A 71 5.60 -9.81 1.16
N ALA A 72 6.70 -9.85 1.85
CA ALA A 72 7.08 -8.86 2.85
C ALA A 72 8.61 -8.73 2.91
N ILE A 73 9.09 -7.66 3.54
CA ILE A 73 10.53 -7.55 3.82
C ILE A 73 11.01 -8.72 4.67
N THR A 74 12.25 -9.15 4.48
CA THR A 74 12.85 -10.38 5.01
C THR A 74 12.48 -10.70 6.46
N GLU A 75 12.55 -9.72 7.38
CA GLU A 75 12.28 -9.94 8.80
C GLU A 75 10.79 -10.22 9.08
N VAL A 76 9.90 -9.49 8.41
CA VAL A 76 8.44 -9.69 8.52
C VAL A 76 8.05 -11.01 7.88
N ALA A 77 8.59 -11.31 6.70
CA ALA A 77 8.37 -12.57 6.00
C ALA A 77 8.81 -13.79 6.85
N GLY A 78 9.96 -13.67 7.53
CA GLY A 78 10.44 -14.70 8.44
C GLY A 78 9.46 -14.98 9.59
N GLU A 79 8.96 -13.93 10.26
CA GLU A 79 7.96 -14.08 11.33
C GLU A 79 6.66 -14.72 10.79
N ILE A 80 6.19 -14.31 9.62
CA ILE A 80 4.99 -14.87 8.98
C ILE A 80 5.15 -16.38 8.70
N GLY A 81 6.33 -16.78 8.19
CA GLY A 81 6.66 -18.20 7.99
C GLY A 81 6.70 -19.00 9.29
N GLU A 82 7.26 -18.44 10.36
CA GLU A 82 7.26 -19.06 11.71
C GLU A 82 5.85 -19.22 12.27
N GLU A 83 4.91 -18.35 11.89
CA GLU A 83 3.49 -18.50 12.20
C GLU A 83 2.79 -19.60 11.40
N GLY A 84 3.48 -20.27 10.47
CA GLY A 84 2.96 -21.40 9.71
C GLY A 84 2.20 -21.00 8.45
N VAL A 85 2.49 -19.85 7.86
CA VAL A 85 2.10 -19.52 6.49
C VAL A 85 3.09 -20.23 5.54
N GLU A 86 2.57 -21.08 4.64
CA GLU A 86 3.41 -21.94 3.80
C GLU A 86 4.05 -21.19 2.63
N ASN A 87 3.32 -20.23 2.03
CA ASN A 87 3.75 -19.51 0.84
C ASN A 87 4.24 -18.11 1.22
N VAL A 88 5.54 -17.95 1.46
CA VAL A 88 6.16 -16.68 1.85
C VAL A 88 7.31 -16.36 0.92
N VAL A 89 7.44 -15.11 0.52
CA VAL A 89 8.54 -14.57 -0.29
C VAL A 89 9.13 -13.36 0.42
N ASP A 90 10.43 -13.32 0.59
CA ASP A 90 11.18 -12.48 1.52
C ASP A 90 12.18 -11.52 0.85
N PRO A 91 11.75 -10.68 -0.13
CA PRO A 91 12.64 -9.70 -0.73
C PRO A 91 13.13 -8.67 0.30
N ASN A 92 14.23 -7.98 -0.03
CA ASN A 92 14.67 -6.80 0.69
C ASN A 92 14.53 -5.53 -0.17
N LEU A 93 14.80 -4.34 0.39
CA LEU A 93 14.73 -3.09 -0.35
C LEU A 93 15.56 -3.14 -1.64
N GLY A 94 14.97 -2.69 -2.74
CA GLY A 94 15.52 -2.76 -4.09
C GLY A 94 15.29 -4.11 -4.78
N GLY A 95 14.88 -5.16 -4.06
CA GLY A 95 14.54 -6.47 -4.61
C GLY A 95 13.24 -6.44 -5.40
N THR A 96 13.22 -7.20 -6.51
CA THR A 96 12.02 -7.38 -7.34
C THR A 96 11.66 -8.86 -7.35
N VAL A 97 10.39 -9.15 -7.09
CA VAL A 97 9.80 -10.49 -7.20
C VAL A 97 8.88 -10.52 -8.41
N THR A 98 9.05 -11.52 -9.27
CA THR A 98 8.26 -11.68 -10.50
C THR A 98 7.29 -12.85 -10.34
N PHE A 99 6.06 -12.64 -10.79
CA PHE A 99 4.96 -13.59 -10.83
C PHE A 99 4.38 -13.68 -12.25
N ASP A 100 3.55 -14.65 -12.53
CA ASP A 100 2.90 -14.79 -13.85
C ASP A 100 1.98 -13.59 -14.19
N TRP A 101 1.49 -12.86 -13.16
CA TRP A 101 0.62 -11.70 -13.32
C TRP A 101 1.36 -10.35 -13.40
N GLY A 102 2.67 -10.33 -13.12
CA GLY A 102 3.47 -9.09 -13.08
C GLY A 102 4.63 -9.16 -12.10
N TRP A 103 4.91 -8.07 -11.40
CA TRP A 103 6.01 -8.01 -10.44
C TRP A 103 5.75 -7.03 -9.30
N VAL A 104 6.45 -7.26 -8.19
CA VAL A 104 6.47 -6.38 -7.02
C VAL A 104 7.92 -6.01 -6.70
N LYS A 105 8.17 -4.73 -6.45
CA LYS A 105 9.48 -4.25 -6.01
C LYS A 105 9.34 -3.47 -4.72
N LEU A 106 10.16 -3.81 -3.73
CA LEU A 106 10.29 -3.05 -2.50
C LEU A 106 11.20 -1.84 -2.71
N VAL A 107 10.71 -0.66 -2.36
CA VAL A 107 11.47 0.60 -2.42
C VAL A 107 11.53 1.23 -1.03
N PRO A 108 12.50 2.12 -0.74
CA PRO A 108 12.61 2.75 0.58
C PRO A 108 11.35 3.51 0.99
N ALA A 109 11.01 3.40 2.28
CA ALA A 109 10.09 4.28 2.99
C ALA A 109 10.72 4.68 4.33
N TRP A 110 10.61 5.95 4.70
CA TRP A 110 11.24 6.46 5.91
C TRP A 110 10.24 6.51 7.06
N HIS A 111 10.19 5.43 7.80
CA HIS A 111 9.32 5.21 8.96
C HIS A 111 9.99 4.25 9.93
N THR A 112 9.47 4.09 11.14
CA THR A 112 9.87 3.00 12.05
C THR A 112 8.92 1.82 11.91
N SER A 113 9.36 0.62 12.29
CA SER A 113 8.45 -0.51 12.29
C SER A 113 8.84 -1.61 13.27
N THR A 114 7.83 -2.17 13.91
CA THR A 114 7.89 -3.42 14.66
C THR A 114 6.65 -4.27 14.36
N THR A 115 6.82 -5.57 14.27
CA THR A 115 5.68 -6.49 14.19
C THR A 115 4.93 -6.57 15.52
N PRO A 116 3.72 -7.16 15.57
CA PRO A 116 3.01 -7.43 16.82
C PRO A 116 3.81 -8.26 17.84
N LYS A 117 4.79 -9.05 17.38
CA LYS A 117 5.70 -9.81 18.24
C LYS A 117 6.96 -9.05 18.66
N GLY A 118 7.12 -7.82 18.18
CA GLY A 118 8.26 -6.98 18.52
C GLY A 118 9.47 -7.14 17.60
N GLN A 119 9.36 -7.85 16.48
CA GLN A 119 10.42 -7.92 15.47
C GLN A 119 10.59 -6.56 14.80
N VAL A 120 11.77 -5.95 14.95
CA VAL A 120 12.13 -4.70 14.26
C VAL A 120 12.34 -4.99 12.77
N ASN A 121 11.79 -4.16 11.92
CA ASN A 121 11.93 -4.29 10.48
C ASN A 121 12.00 -2.93 9.79
N THR A 122 12.45 -2.91 8.54
CA THR A 122 12.55 -1.70 7.72
C THR A 122 11.28 -1.55 6.88
N PRO A 123 10.58 -0.42 6.97
CA PRO A 123 9.43 -0.13 6.11
C PRO A 123 9.79 -0.02 4.64
N ALA A 124 8.86 -0.39 3.80
CA ALA A 124 8.98 -0.33 2.35
C ALA A 124 7.74 0.30 1.70
N GLY A 125 7.95 1.05 0.64
CA GLY A 125 6.92 1.27 -0.37
C GLY A 125 6.91 0.11 -1.37
N LEU A 126 5.80 -0.11 -2.06
CA LEU A 126 5.60 -1.21 -2.98
C LEU A 126 5.30 -0.68 -4.39
N LEU A 127 6.20 -0.91 -5.34
CA LEU A 127 5.89 -0.79 -6.76
C LEU A 127 5.29 -2.11 -7.24
N ILE A 128 4.05 -2.07 -7.70
CA ILE A 128 3.27 -3.24 -8.08
C ILE A 128 2.87 -3.10 -9.54
N HIS A 129 3.48 -3.88 -10.43
CA HIS A 129 3.07 -3.94 -11.82
C HIS A 129 2.09 -5.11 -12.00
N ILE A 130 0.83 -4.78 -12.26
CA ILE A 130 -0.27 -5.75 -12.42
C ILE A 130 -1.07 -5.40 -13.67
N GLY A 131 -1.31 -6.38 -14.55
CA GLY A 131 -1.89 -6.10 -15.86
C GLY A 131 -1.01 -5.16 -16.68
N ASP A 132 -1.57 -4.03 -17.10
CA ASP A 132 -0.84 -2.98 -17.84
C ASP A 132 -0.58 -1.74 -16.96
N THR A 133 -0.78 -1.83 -15.64
CA THR A 133 -0.78 -0.71 -14.69
C THR A 133 0.37 -0.83 -13.68
N LEU A 134 1.08 0.25 -13.46
CA LEU A 134 2.05 0.39 -12.37
C LEU A 134 1.42 1.16 -11.20
N VAL A 135 1.15 0.44 -10.12
CA VAL A 135 0.64 1.01 -8.86
C VAL A 135 1.80 1.20 -7.89
N TYR A 136 1.90 2.38 -7.29
CA TYR A 136 2.83 2.64 -6.20
C TYR A 136 2.07 2.83 -4.89
N HIS A 137 2.09 1.82 -4.03
CA HIS A 137 1.67 1.98 -2.64
C HIS A 137 2.85 2.55 -1.87
N VAL A 138 2.75 3.83 -1.46
CA VAL A 138 3.88 4.56 -0.88
C VAL A 138 4.26 3.98 0.50
N GLY A 139 3.31 3.34 1.18
CA GLY A 139 3.47 2.88 2.55
C GLY A 139 3.51 4.04 3.53
N ASP A 140 3.89 3.75 4.78
CA ASP A 140 4.09 4.78 5.79
C ASP A 140 5.47 5.41 5.65
N THR A 141 5.49 6.72 5.47
CA THR A 141 6.73 7.46 5.27
C THR A 141 6.57 8.94 5.61
N CYS A 142 7.69 9.60 5.94
CA CYS A 142 7.81 11.05 5.82
C CYS A 142 8.18 11.44 4.39
N LEU A 143 8.15 12.73 4.08
CA LEU A 143 8.67 13.27 2.82
C LEU A 143 10.19 13.09 2.75
N PHE A 144 10.69 12.58 1.61
CA PHE A 144 12.12 12.47 1.35
C PHE A 144 12.43 12.60 -0.15
N SER A 145 13.62 13.10 -0.47
CA SER A 145 13.98 13.48 -1.85
C SER A 145 14.01 12.33 -2.85
N ASP A 146 14.30 11.10 -2.38
CA ASP A 146 14.51 9.97 -3.27
C ASP A 146 13.20 9.40 -3.84
N LEU A 147 12.04 9.90 -3.39
CA LEU A 147 10.75 9.69 -4.09
C LEU A 147 10.83 10.12 -5.57
N GLN A 148 11.71 11.08 -5.91
CA GLN A 148 11.98 11.47 -7.30
C GLN A 148 12.59 10.35 -8.16
N LEU A 149 13.18 9.32 -7.53
CA LEU A 149 13.82 8.23 -8.26
C LEU A 149 12.83 7.15 -8.72
N ILE A 150 11.61 7.16 -8.19
CA ILE A 150 10.58 6.16 -8.48
C ILE A 150 10.23 6.17 -9.97
N SER A 151 10.00 7.34 -10.56
CA SER A 151 9.61 7.50 -11.97
C SER A 151 10.79 7.69 -12.95
N ARG A 152 12.04 7.77 -12.46
CA ARG A 152 13.20 8.14 -13.32
C ARG A 152 13.66 7.04 -14.27
N ARG A 153 13.23 5.80 -14.12
CA ARG A 153 13.64 4.68 -14.98
C ARG A 153 12.80 4.50 -16.25
N GLY A 154 11.83 5.41 -16.49
CA GLY A 154 10.98 5.41 -17.69
C GLY A 154 9.62 4.73 -17.48
N ASP A 155 9.41 4.09 -16.36
CA ASP A 155 8.10 3.55 -15.99
C ASP A 155 7.35 4.62 -15.20
N LYS A 156 6.40 5.30 -15.86
CA LYS A 156 5.54 6.27 -15.19
C LYS A 156 4.60 5.51 -14.24
N VAL A 157 4.48 6.01 -13.00
CA VAL A 157 3.48 5.51 -12.06
C VAL A 157 2.09 5.90 -12.55
N ASP A 158 1.24 4.90 -12.80
CA ASP A 158 -0.13 5.16 -13.24
C ASP A 158 -0.99 5.61 -12.04
N VAL A 159 -0.90 4.90 -10.92
CA VAL A 159 -1.64 5.21 -9.69
C VAL A 159 -0.72 5.19 -8.48
N ALA A 160 -0.70 6.27 -7.70
CA ALA A 160 -0.02 6.33 -6.41
C ALA A 160 -1.03 6.35 -5.25
N LEU A 161 -0.84 5.47 -4.28
CA LEU A 161 -1.58 5.40 -3.02
C LEU A 161 -0.74 6.14 -1.97
N VAL A 162 -1.14 7.36 -1.58
CA VAL A 162 -0.30 8.30 -0.83
C VAL A 162 -0.88 8.57 0.55
N PRO A 163 -0.12 8.35 1.66
CA PRO A 163 -0.56 8.68 3.00
C PRO A 163 -0.63 10.20 3.19
N ILE A 164 -1.73 10.71 3.76
CA ILE A 164 -1.97 12.14 3.94
C ILE A 164 -2.40 12.56 5.35
N GLY A 165 -2.50 11.60 6.29
CA GLY A 165 -3.12 11.82 7.60
C GLY A 165 -2.26 12.64 8.57
N GLY A 166 -0.99 12.85 8.31
CA GLY A 166 -0.08 13.52 9.24
C GLY A 166 0.19 12.68 10.49
N HIS A 167 0.73 13.29 11.52
CA HIS A 167 1.10 12.72 12.83
C HIS A 167 2.06 11.52 12.76
N TYR A 168 1.67 10.44 12.08
CA TYR A 168 2.50 9.24 11.90
C TYR A 168 3.17 9.19 10.52
N THR A 169 2.60 9.83 9.53
CA THR A 169 3.08 9.88 8.13
C THR A 169 3.17 11.32 7.64
N MET A 170 3.31 11.53 6.33
CA MET A 170 3.23 12.86 5.74
C MET A 170 1.88 13.50 6.06
N ASP A 171 1.89 14.79 6.39
CA ASP A 171 0.67 15.58 6.33
C ASP A 171 0.28 15.89 4.87
N ARG A 172 -0.88 16.50 4.66
CA ARG A 172 -1.37 16.79 3.31
C ARG A 172 -0.46 17.72 2.51
N TYR A 173 0.33 18.58 3.17
CA TYR A 173 1.24 19.53 2.49
C TYR A 173 2.52 18.83 2.00
N ASP A 174 3.14 18.02 2.86
CA ASP A 174 4.26 17.17 2.47
C ASP A 174 3.84 16.16 1.39
N ALA A 175 2.61 15.62 1.48
CA ALA A 175 2.07 14.69 0.51
C ALA A 175 1.89 15.33 -0.89
N VAL A 176 1.53 16.62 -1.01
CA VAL A 176 1.54 17.34 -2.30
C VAL A 176 2.93 17.36 -2.91
N THR A 177 3.97 17.68 -2.12
CA THR A 177 5.36 17.66 -2.59
C THR A 177 5.80 16.23 -2.98
N ALA A 178 5.36 15.21 -2.24
CA ALA A 178 5.62 13.82 -2.61
C ALA A 178 4.99 13.46 -3.96
N VAL A 179 3.78 13.92 -4.23
CA VAL A 179 3.12 13.73 -5.55
C VAL A 179 3.91 14.41 -6.67
N GLU A 180 4.42 15.64 -6.46
CA GLU A 180 5.32 16.28 -7.43
C GLU A 180 6.58 15.45 -7.71
N PHE A 181 7.16 14.83 -6.68
CA PHE A 181 8.36 14.01 -6.80
C PHE A 181 8.10 12.69 -7.52
N ILE A 182 6.97 12.05 -7.27
CA ILE A 182 6.57 10.75 -7.85
C ILE A 182 6.07 10.95 -9.29
N ASP A 183 5.39 12.08 -9.59
CA ASP A 183 4.75 12.41 -10.87
C ASP A 183 3.81 11.30 -11.40
N PRO A 184 2.82 10.85 -10.60
CA PRO A 184 1.87 9.84 -11.02
C PRO A 184 0.78 10.43 -11.91
N SER A 185 0.03 9.56 -12.64
CA SER A 185 -1.15 10.02 -13.40
C SER A 185 -2.36 10.22 -12.48
N VAL A 186 -2.55 9.30 -11.52
CA VAL A 186 -3.65 9.32 -10.55
C VAL A 186 -3.10 9.18 -9.14
N VAL A 187 -3.72 9.87 -8.19
CA VAL A 187 -3.44 9.75 -6.75
C VAL A 187 -4.69 9.32 -6.02
N ILE A 188 -4.57 8.30 -5.18
CA ILE A 188 -5.60 7.89 -4.22
C ILE A 188 -5.04 8.17 -2.82
N PRO A 189 -5.61 9.11 -2.04
CA PRO A 189 -5.18 9.35 -0.67
C PRO A 189 -5.56 8.18 0.24
N ILE A 190 -4.63 7.81 1.12
CA ILE A 190 -4.77 6.72 2.09
C ILE A 190 -4.29 7.16 3.47
N HIS A 191 -4.42 6.31 4.48
CA HIS A 191 -3.90 6.47 5.84
C HIS A 191 -4.35 7.78 6.50
N TYR A 192 -5.66 8.08 6.41
CA TYR A 192 -6.28 9.26 7.02
C TYR A 192 -7.67 8.93 7.59
N ASP A 193 -8.17 9.76 8.49
CA ASP A 193 -9.49 9.69 9.11
C ASP A 193 -9.86 8.39 9.85
N THR A 194 -8.91 7.44 9.96
CA THR A 194 -9.15 6.19 10.69
C THR A 194 -9.16 6.43 12.21
N PHE A 195 -8.29 7.31 12.69
CA PHE A 195 -8.13 7.67 14.10
C PHE A 195 -8.06 9.19 14.26
N PRO A 196 -8.46 9.76 15.41
CA PRO A 196 -8.44 11.22 15.63
C PRO A 196 -7.09 11.91 15.31
N PRO A 197 -5.90 11.34 15.61
CA PRO A 197 -4.64 12.01 15.30
C PRO A 197 -4.33 12.17 13.81
N ILE A 198 -4.99 11.40 12.93
CA ILE A 198 -4.77 11.40 11.48
C ILE A 198 -5.97 11.93 10.69
N GLU A 199 -6.83 12.70 11.35
CA GLU A 199 -7.92 13.42 10.66
C GLU A 199 -7.35 14.52 9.78
N THR A 200 -7.78 14.57 8.49
CA THR A 200 -7.31 15.55 7.53
C THR A 200 -8.37 15.89 6.48
N ASP A 201 -8.19 17.03 5.82
CA ASP A 201 -9.06 17.48 4.72
C ASP A 201 -8.58 16.94 3.38
N ALA A 202 -9.14 15.81 2.96
CA ALA A 202 -8.80 15.16 1.70
C ALA A 202 -9.26 15.97 0.48
N GLU A 203 -10.33 16.76 0.57
CA GLU A 203 -10.77 17.64 -0.51
C GLU A 203 -9.81 18.82 -0.71
N ALA A 204 -9.27 19.39 0.38
CA ALA A 204 -8.22 20.38 0.28
C ALA A 204 -6.92 19.80 -0.30
N PHE A 205 -6.55 18.56 0.09
CA PHE A 205 -5.42 17.85 -0.53
C PHE A 205 -5.62 17.69 -2.03
N LYS A 206 -6.82 17.25 -2.46
CA LYS A 206 -7.18 17.13 -3.88
C LYS A 206 -7.01 18.45 -4.63
N ALA A 207 -7.57 19.53 -4.10
CA ALA A 207 -7.48 20.84 -4.71
C ALA A 207 -6.01 21.31 -4.85
N ASP A 208 -5.19 21.10 -3.82
CA ASP A 208 -3.77 21.46 -3.82
C ASP A 208 -2.99 20.64 -4.87
N VAL A 209 -3.15 19.33 -4.92
CA VAL A 209 -2.48 18.46 -5.91
C VAL A 209 -2.87 18.83 -7.33
N GLU A 210 -4.17 18.91 -7.64
CA GLU A 210 -4.67 19.16 -8.99
C GLU A 210 -4.31 20.58 -9.50
N SER A 211 -4.07 21.53 -8.57
CA SER A 211 -3.62 22.88 -8.95
C SER A 211 -2.10 23.00 -9.17
N GLN A 212 -1.30 22.13 -8.54
CA GLN A 212 0.17 22.24 -8.52
C GLN A 212 0.86 21.16 -9.36
N THR A 213 0.17 20.07 -9.68
CA THR A 213 0.71 18.93 -10.43
C THR A 213 -0.16 18.60 -11.65
N GLY A 214 0.27 17.63 -12.46
CA GLY A 214 -0.55 17.05 -13.54
C GLY A 214 -1.40 15.86 -13.13
N ALA A 215 -1.34 15.45 -11.85
CA ALA A 215 -2.04 14.29 -11.36
C ALA A 215 -3.53 14.57 -11.08
N GLN A 216 -4.39 13.58 -11.34
CA GLN A 216 -5.79 13.59 -10.91
C GLN A 216 -5.89 12.94 -9.53
N VAL A 217 -6.66 13.51 -8.60
CA VAL A 217 -6.92 12.90 -7.29
C VAL A 217 -8.29 12.23 -7.26
N VAL A 218 -8.33 10.97 -6.87
CA VAL A 218 -9.54 10.18 -6.70
C VAL A 218 -9.69 9.83 -5.22
N ILE A 219 -10.61 10.49 -4.53
CA ILE A 219 -10.95 10.19 -3.14
C ILE A 219 -11.97 9.06 -3.15
N LEU A 220 -11.63 7.94 -2.52
CA LEU A 220 -12.50 6.76 -2.42
C LEU A 220 -13.02 6.61 -0.98
N ALA A 221 -14.31 6.39 -0.84
CA ALA A 221 -14.86 5.91 0.42
C ALA A 221 -14.52 4.41 0.62
N PRO A 222 -14.46 3.92 1.88
CA PRO A 222 -14.25 2.51 2.15
C PRO A 222 -15.22 1.60 1.38
N GLY A 223 -14.68 0.65 0.62
CA GLY A 223 -15.42 -0.26 -0.26
C GLY A 223 -15.56 0.21 -1.71
N GLU A 224 -15.25 1.47 -2.03
CA GLU A 224 -15.30 1.98 -3.41
C GLU A 224 -14.11 1.51 -4.25
N THR A 225 -14.30 1.48 -5.56
CA THR A 225 -13.34 0.98 -6.56
C THR A 225 -13.04 2.03 -7.61
N HIS A 226 -11.77 2.21 -7.93
CA HIS A 226 -11.27 2.94 -9.11
C HIS A 226 -10.79 1.92 -10.15
N SER A 227 -11.07 2.18 -11.44
CA SER A 227 -10.55 1.38 -12.57
C SER A 227 -9.44 2.15 -13.27
N ALA A 228 -8.25 1.56 -13.35
CA ALA A 228 -7.05 2.10 -13.98
C ALA A 228 -6.66 1.33 -15.25
#